data_c8205a567a0959f73d3016839e35dc80
#
_entry.id   c8205a567a0959f73d3016839e35dc80
#
_cell.length_a   1.000
_cell.length_b   1.000
_cell.length_c   1.000
_cell.angle_alpha   90.00
_cell.angle_beta   90.00
_cell.angle_gamma   90.00
#
_symmetry.space_group_name_H-M   'P 1'
#
loop_
_entity.id
_entity.type
_entity.pdbx_description
1 polymer ?
#
loop_
_entity_poly.entity_id
_entity_poly.type
_entity_poly.pdbx_seq_one_letter_code
_entity_poly.pdbx_strand_id
1 'polypeptide(L)'
;MVATLAAWAAVGHAAVAAGYRTANFLVDAPSDALARKIGDAAEQYRHTLAVEWLGAAMPRWSRPCPIKAQVAPHLGAGGATSFVFDKGEVFNWTMSIQGSEERILDSVLPHEITHTIFASHFRRPLPRWADEGACTTVEHPVERARQHRMLIEFLTTGRGIAFPQMFAMKEYPADVLPLYSQGYSLARFLIERGGRHKYVSFVADGLATENWSAALAKHYGISGVAQMQHVWLDWVKQGCPAPPASLAAAAPPAPASWTGTARGQSPDAVASAPPPGPVASTVGRTSIYLQPRRPAPAP
;
A
#
# COMPACT_ATOMS: atom_id res chain seq x y z
N MET A 1 20.79 30.52 59.04
CA MET A 1 19.77 29.69 58.40
C MET A 1 20.18 29.53 56.94
N VAL A 2 20.70 28.34 56.58
CA VAL A 2 21.13 28.03 55.20
C VAL A 2 20.05 27.09 54.65
N ALA A 3 19.35 27.54 53.59
CA ALA A 3 18.34 26.74 52.90
C ALA A 3 18.99 25.95 51.79
N THR A 4 19.02 24.63 51.91
CA THR A 4 19.48 23.69 50.90
C THR A 4 18.35 23.41 49.90
N LEU A 5 18.48 23.88 48.69
CA LEU A 5 17.63 23.53 47.54
C LEU A 5 18.03 22.16 47.04
N ALA A 6 17.17 21.16 47.21
CA ALA A 6 17.31 19.84 46.57
C ALA A 6 16.80 19.93 45.14
N ALA A 7 17.71 19.85 44.16
CA ALA A 7 17.37 19.73 42.76
C ALA A 7 16.97 18.26 42.48
N TRP A 8 15.72 18.02 42.14
CA TRP A 8 15.26 16.74 41.62
C TRP A 8 15.62 16.66 40.12
N ALA A 9 16.66 15.87 39.82
CA ALA A 9 16.96 15.50 38.47
C ALA A 9 15.89 14.48 37.97
N ALA A 10 15.02 14.93 37.07
CA ALA A 10 14.13 14.04 36.34
C ALA A 10 14.99 13.17 35.43
N VAL A 11 15.23 11.93 35.82
CA VAL A 11 15.84 10.92 34.96
C VAL A 11 14.79 10.58 33.90
N GLY A 12 14.91 11.22 32.73
CA GLY A 12 14.17 10.82 31.53
C GLY A 12 14.59 9.40 31.17
N HIS A 13 13.74 8.42 31.43
CA HIS A 13 13.92 7.07 30.91
C HIS A 13 13.78 7.18 29.38
N ALA A 14 14.89 7.08 28.67
CA ALA A 14 14.86 6.77 27.25
C ALA A 14 14.14 5.41 27.11
N ALA A 15 12.96 5.41 26.52
CA ALA A 15 12.25 4.18 26.24
C ALA A 15 13.17 3.30 25.39
N VAL A 16 13.62 2.17 25.96
CA VAL A 16 14.39 1.18 25.21
C VAL A 16 13.44 0.65 24.15
N ALA A 17 13.79 0.83 22.89
CA ALA A 17 13.00 0.32 21.78
C ALA A 17 12.89 -1.19 21.94
N ALA A 18 11.65 -1.69 22.00
CA ALA A 18 11.35 -3.09 22.21
C ALA A 18 11.23 -3.80 20.88
N GLY A 19 11.97 -4.90 20.71
CA GLY A 19 12.04 -5.65 19.46
C GLY A 19 11.23 -6.94 19.51
N TYR A 20 10.42 -7.21 18.47
CA TYR A 20 9.74 -8.50 18.29
C TYR A 20 10.02 -9.06 16.90
N ARG A 21 10.41 -10.34 16.86
CA ARG A 21 10.73 -11.05 15.62
C ARG A 21 9.68 -12.10 15.29
N THR A 22 9.16 -12.03 14.08
CA THR A 22 8.31 -13.06 13.47
C THR A 22 9.04 -13.80 12.36
N ALA A 23 8.33 -14.61 11.59
CA ALA A 23 8.89 -15.28 10.42
C ALA A 23 9.32 -14.29 9.32
N ASN A 24 8.54 -13.22 9.08
CA ASN A 24 8.78 -12.30 7.98
C ASN A 24 9.04 -10.85 8.42
N PHE A 25 8.93 -10.53 9.71
CA PHE A 25 9.09 -9.15 10.19
C PHE A 25 10.00 -9.05 11.41
N LEU A 26 10.67 -7.88 11.54
CA LEU A 26 11.41 -7.47 12.72
C LEU A 26 10.85 -6.12 13.16
N VAL A 27 10.04 -6.13 14.21
CA VAL A 27 9.30 -4.95 14.66
C VAL A 27 10.04 -4.24 15.78
N ASP A 28 10.23 -2.94 15.61
CA ASP A 28 10.72 -1.98 16.62
C ASP A 28 9.57 -1.05 16.99
N ALA A 29 9.14 -1.05 18.25
CA ALA A 29 7.99 -0.30 18.75
C ALA A 29 8.24 0.23 20.16
N PRO A 30 7.41 1.18 20.68
CA PRO A 30 7.59 1.75 22.01
C PRO A 30 7.49 0.77 23.20
N SER A 31 6.93 -0.43 23.01
CA SER A 31 6.86 -1.48 24.03
C SER A 31 6.84 -2.88 23.41
N ASP A 32 7.24 -3.91 24.20
CA ASP A 32 7.20 -5.32 23.79
C ASP A 32 5.78 -5.77 23.41
N ALA A 33 4.77 -5.30 24.13
CA ALA A 33 3.37 -5.61 23.85
C ALA A 33 2.93 -5.07 22.49
N LEU A 34 3.29 -3.82 22.15
CA LEU A 34 3.02 -3.22 20.84
C LEU A 34 3.82 -3.88 19.73
N ALA A 35 5.11 -4.16 19.96
CA ALA A 35 5.94 -4.83 18.99
C ALA A 35 5.37 -6.20 18.61
N ARG A 36 4.94 -6.99 19.61
CA ARG A 36 4.28 -8.29 19.41
C ARG A 36 2.97 -8.13 18.65
N LYS A 37 2.09 -7.24 19.09
CA LYS A 37 0.78 -7.01 18.47
C LYS A 37 0.90 -6.62 17.00
N ILE A 38 1.83 -5.71 16.67
CA ILE A 38 2.10 -5.28 15.30
C ILE A 38 2.69 -6.42 14.48
N GLY A 39 3.64 -7.18 15.01
CA GLY A 39 4.28 -8.29 14.31
C GLY A 39 3.31 -9.43 13.98
N ASP A 40 2.47 -9.82 14.94
CA ASP A 40 1.46 -10.86 14.75
C ASP A 40 0.39 -10.39 13.73
N ALA A 41 -0.06 -9.15 13.81
CA ALA A 41 -0.97 -8.56 12.83
C ALA A 41 -0.35 -8.48 11.43
N ALA A 42 0.94 -8.13 11.31
CA ALA A 42 1.65 -8.09 10.04
C ALA A 42 1.69 -9.46 9.35
N GLU A 43 1.98 -10.54 10.10
CA GLU A 43 1.94 -11.91 9.56
C GLU A 43 0.53 -12.29 9.12
N GLN A 44 -0.47 -11.98 9.94
CA GLN A 44 -1.87 -12.27 9.61
C GLN A 44 -2.29 -11.54 8.34
N TYR A 45 -2.03 -10.24 8.21
CA TYR A 45 -2.34 -9.49 7.00
C TYR A 45 -1.58 -9.99 5.79
N ARG A 46 -0.28 -10.29 5.95
CA ARG A 46 0.51 -10.85 4.86
C ARG A 46 -0.08 -12.16 4.33
N HIS A 47 -0.60 -13.00 5.20
CA HIS A 47 -1.26 -14.24 4.81
C HIS A 47 -2.63 -13.99 4.17
N THR A 48 -3.53 -13.30 4.87
CA THR A 48 -4.92 -13.14 4.44
C THR A 48 -5.04 -12.31 3.17
N LEU A 49 -4.33 -11.17 3.10
CA LEU A 49 -4.34 -10.30 1.92
C LEU A 49 -3.68 -10.98 0.71
N ALA A 50 -2.61 -11.77 0.90
CA ALA A 50 -2.05 -12.53 -0.22
C ALA A 50 -3.07 -13.54 -0.78
N VAL A 51 -3.80 -14.26 0.06
CA VAL A 51 -4.86 -15.15 -0.38
C VAL A 51 -5.97 -14.39 -1.09
N GLU A 52 -6.40 -13.24 -0.56
CA GLU A 52 -7.45 -12.43 -1.16
C GLU A 52 -7.07 -11.81 -2.52
N TRP A 53 -5.80 -11.37 -2.68
CA TRP A 53 -5.34 -10.74 -3.91
C TRP A 53 -4.84 -11.76 -4.95
N LEU A 54 -4.16 -12.82 -4.51
CA LEU A 54 -3.40 -13.71 -5.36
C LEU A 54 -3.96 -15.15 -5.41
N GLY A 55 -4.90 -15.49 -4.53
CA GLY A 55 -5.46 -16.85 -4.40
C GLY A 55 -4.57 -17.82 -3.60
N ALA A 56 -3.40 -17.38 -3.14
CA ALA A 56 -2.47 -18.21 -2.39
C ALA A 56 -1.64 -17.39 -1.40
N ALA A 57 -1.20 -18.04 -0.32
CA ALA A 57 -0.26 -17.43 0.61
C ALA A 57 1.11 -17.22 -0.04
N MET A 58 1.80 -16.15 0.37
CA MET A 58 3.15 -15.87 -0.10
C MET A 58 4.20 -16.71 0.64
N PRO A 59 5.27 -17.16 -0.04
CA PRO A 59 6.36 -17.85 0.61
C PRO A 59 7.06 -16.95 1.63
N ARG A 60 7.70 -17.57 2.62
CA ARG A 60 8.51 -16.86 3.61
C ARG A 60 9.64 -16.09 2.91
N TRP A 61 9.91 -14.87 3.37
CA TRP A 61 11.08 -14.13 2.92
C TRP A 61 12.38 -14.72 3.52
N SER A 62 13.45 -14.64 2.76
CA SER A 62 14.79 -15.04 3.22
C SER A 62 15.29 -14.19 4.40
N ARG A 63 14.92 -12.91 4.41
CA ARG A 63 15.19 -11.97 5.50
C ARG A 63 13.93 -11.26 5.94
N PRO A 64 13.69 -11.11 7.25
CA PRO A 64 12.56 -10.34 7.76
C PRO A 64 12.64 -8.88 7.31
N CYS A 65 11.47 -8.30 7.00
CA CYS A 65 11.31 -6.87 6.76
C CYS A 65 11.35 -6.12 8.11
N PRO A 66 12.26 -5.17 8.33
CA PRO A 66 12.21 -4.29 9.50
C PRO A 66 10.99 -3.39 9.45
N ILE A 67 10.24 -3.32 10.56
CA ILE A 67 9.14 -2.38 10.79
C ILE A 67 9.54 -1.45 11.94
N LYS A 68 9.58 -0.13 11.68
CA LYS A 68 9.71 0.89 12.73
C LYS A 68 8.35 1.51 12.98
N ALA A 69 7.83 1.34 14.20
CA ALA A 69 6.52 1.84 14.60
C ALA A 69 6.62 3.01 15.60
N GLN A 70 6.02 4.15 15.25
CA GLN A 70 5.82 5.28 16.15
C GLN A 70 4.35 5.33 16.54
N VAL A 71 4.07 4.97 17.80
CA VAL A 71 2.69 4.82 18.28
C VAL A 71 2.39 5.89 19.31
N ALA A 72 1.49 6.82 18.97
CA ALA A 72 0.95 7.80 19.90
C ALA A 72 -0.41 8.34 19.41
N PRO A 73 -1.35 8.65 20.35
CA PRO A 73 -2.71 9.07 19.98
C PRO A 73 -2.79 10.36 19.15
N HIS A 74 -1.79 11.24 19.30
CA HIS A 74 -1.74 12.54 18.62
C HIS A 74 -1.05 12.50 17.26
N LEU A 75 -0.43 11.38 16.88
CA LEU A 75 0.23 11.24 15.59
C LEU A 75 -0.80 11.09 14.46
N GLY A 76 -0.55 11.78 13.36
CA GLY A 76 -1.24 11.48 12.11
C GLY A 76 -0.90 10.06 11.66
N ALA A 77 -1.91 9.31 11.20
CA ALA A 77 -1.65 8.01 10.62
C ALA A 77 -0.86 8.14 9.32
N GLY A 78 0.14 7.31 9.14
CA GLY A 78 0.96 7.29 7.95
C GLY A 78 1.94 6.12 7.95
N GLY A 79 2.38 5.72 6.76
CA GLY A 79 3.35 4.67 6.58
C GLY A 79 4.21 4.89 5.35
N ALA A 80 5.26 4.12 5.24
CA ALA A 80 6.10 4.04 4.07
C ALA A 80 6.79 2.69 4.01
N THR A 81 6.65 2.01 2.88
CA THR A 81 7.37 0.77 2.58
C THR A 81 8.36 1.02 1.46
N SER A 82 9.62 0.65 1.69
CA SER A 82 10.70 0.77 0.70
C SER A 82 11.27 -0.60 0.37
N PHE A 83 11.62 -0.78 -0.88
CA PHE A 83 12.26 -1.99 -1.42
C PHE A 83 12.98 -1.66 -2.72
N VAL A 84 13.83 -2.58 -3.16
CA VAL A 84 14.61 -2.45 -4.40
C VAL A 84 14.19 -3.54 -5.37
N PHE A 85 13.99 -3.18 -6.63
CA PHE A 85 13.85 -4.13 -7.74
C PHE A 85 15.17 -4.24 -8.49
N ASP A 86 15.66 -5.47 -8.65
CA ASP A 86 16.80 -5.76 -9.50
C ASP A 86 16.61 -7.12 -10.18
N LYS A 87 16.74 -7.16 -11.51
CA LYS A 87 16.66 -8.38 -12.33
C LYS A 87 15.47 -9.28 -12.01
N GLY A 88 14.30 -8.69 -11.73
CA GLY A 88 13.09 -9.42 -11.37
C GLY A 88 13.03 -9.95 -9.93
N GLU A 89 13.97 -9.56 -9.09
CA GLU A 89 13.97 -9.82 -7.65
C GLU A 89 13.59 -8.54 -6.85
N VAL A 90 13.06 -8.75 -5.65
CA VAL A 90 12.69 -7.66 -4.73
C VAL A 90 13.34 -7.90 -3.38
N PHE A 91 14.07 -6.94 -2.88
CA PHE A 91 14.85 -7.07 -1.65
C PHE A 91 15.04 -5.73 -0.93
N ASN A 92 15.81 -5.70 0.17
CA ASN A 92 16.04 -4.52 1.02
C ASN A 92 14.73 -3.89 1.53
N TRP A 93 13.84 -4.75 2.01
CA TRP A 93 12.58 -4.34 2.61
C TRP A 93 12.81 -3.49 3.85
N THR A 94 12.13 -2.36 3.94
CA THR A 94 11.98 -1.58 5.18
C THR A 94 10.59 -0.99 5.22
N MET A 95 10.02 -0.90 6.44
CA MET A 95 8.71 -0.31 6.65
C MET A 95 8.76 0.64 7.85
N SER A 96 8.18 1.81 7.72
CA SER A 96 7.93 2.73 8.82
C SER A 96 6.44 3.01 8.89
N ILE A 97 5.88 2.98 10.12
CA ILE A 97 4.46 3.21 10.36
C ILE A 97 4.30 4.13 11.56
N GLN A 98 3.30 5.02 11.52
CA GLN A 98 2.99 5.92 12.62
C GLN A 98 1.49 6.15 12.76
N GLY A 99 1.05 6.49 13.99
CA GLY A 99 -0.34 6.83 14.29
C GLY A 99 -0.75 6.40 15.69
N SER A 100 -2.06 6.43 15.96
CA SER A 100 -2.60 5.71 17.10
C SER A 100 -2.50 4.20 16.87
N GLU A 101 -2.47 3.41 17.94
CA GLU A 101 -2.42 1.94 17.83
C GLU A 101 -3.52 1.39 16.93
N GLU A 102 -4.77 1.84 17.14
CA GLU A 102 -5.92 1.43 16.35
C GLU A 102 -5.71 1.70 14.86
N ARG A 103 -5.33 2.93 14.49
CA ARG A 103 -5.15 3.30 13.08
C ARG A 103 -3.96 2.63 12.43
N ILE A 104 -2.90 2.33 13.18
CA ILE A 104 -1.81 1.52 12.67
C ILE A 104 -2.32 0.12 12.32
N LEU A 105 -3.06 -0.51 13.23
CA LEU A 105 -3.47 -1.91 13.06
C LEU A 105 -4.55 -2.10 12.01
N ASP A 106 -5.52 -1.18 11.90
CA ASP A 106 -6.68 -1.35 11.03
C ASP A 106 -6.55 -0.67 9.65
N SER A 107 -5.58 0.22 9.48
CA SER A 107 -5.45 1.01 8.26
C SER A 107 -4.03 1.05 7.72
N VAL A 108 -3.05 1.57 8.48
CA VAL A 108 -1.70 1.77 7.99
C VAL A 108 -1.00 0.44 7.68
N LEU A 109 -1.04 -0.51 8.60
CA LEU A 109 -0.35 -1.78 8.46
C LEU A 109 -0.89 -2.63 7.28
N PRO A 110 -2.21 -2.87 7.11
CA PRO A 110 -2.71 -3.60 5.94
C PRO A 110 -2.41 -2.88 4.63
N HIS A 111 -2.40 -1.55 4.58
CA HIS A 111 -1.99 -0.77 3.42
C HIS A 111 -0.53 -1.08 3.05
N GLU A 112 0.41 -0.92 3.98
CA GLU A 112 1.83 -1.15 3.76
C GLU A 112 2.16 -2.62 3.44
N ILE A 113 1.45 -3.57 4.06
CA ILE A 113 1.58 -4.99 3.74
C ILE A 113 1.13 -5.28 2.29
N THR A 114 0.08 -4.61 1.80
CA THR A 114 -0.39 -4.80 0.41
C THR A 114 0.68 -4.37 -0.59
N HIS A 115 1.42 -3.29 -0.35
CA HIS A 115 2.58 -2.92 -1.17
C HIS A 115 3.62 -4.05 -1.23
N THR A 116 3.90 -4.71 -0.10
CA THR A 116 4.87 -5.83 -0.09
C THR A 116 4.38 -7.03 -0.90
N ILE A 117 3.08 -7.32 -0.85
CA ILE A 117 2.46 -8.40 -1.63
C ILE A 117 2.58 -8.10 -3.11
N PHE A 118 2.21 -6.89 -3.54
CA PHE A 118 2.26 -6.50 -4.95
C PHE A 118 3.70 -6.41 -5.47
N ALA A 119 4.61 -5.84 -4.72
CA ALA A 119 6.01 -5.80 -5.11
C ALA A 119 6.58 -7.21 -5.29
N SER A 120 6.29 -8.13 -4.37
CA SER A 120 6.73 -9.54 -4.46
C SER A 120 6.08 -10.29 -5.64
N HIS A 121 4.81 -10.00 -5.95
CA HIS A 121 4.08 -10.64 -7.04
C HIS A 121 4.50 -10.12 -8.42
N PHE A 122 4.46 -8.81 -8.61
CA PHE A 122 4.73 -8.21 -9.92
C PHE A 122 6.23 -8.08 -10.23
N ARG A 123 7.09 -8.04 -9.21
CA ARG A 123 8.56 -7.91 -9.29
C ARG A 123 9.04 -6.75 -10.16
N ARG A 124 8.20 -5.74 -10.25
CA ARG A 124 8.43 -4.49 -10.97
C ARG A 124 7.53 -3.40 -10.41
N PRO A 125 7.90 -2.13 -10.63
CA PRO A 125 7.08 -1.01 -10.18
C PRO A 125 5.69 -1.01 -10.82
N LEU A 126 4.64 -0.78 -10.02
CA LEU A 126 3.28 -0.53 -10.49
C LEU A 126 3.08 0.96 -10.79
N PRO A 127 2.11 1.31 -11.68
CA PRO A 127 1.60 2.67 -11.76
C PRO A 127 1.07 3.11 -10.40
N ARG A 128 1.34 4.34 -10.00
CA ARG A 128 1.00 4.85 -8.67
C ARG A 128 -0.49 4.77 -8.36
N TRP A 129 -1.36 5.06 -9.32
CA TRP A 129 -2.80 4.95 -9.15
C TRP A 129 -3.26 3.52 -8.84
N ALA A 130 -2.60 2.51 -9.43
CA ALA A 130 -2.95 1.12 -9.24
C ALA A 130 -2.44 0.59 -7.90
N ASP A 131 -1.22 0.94 -7.53
CA ASP A 131 -0.57 0.54 -6.29
C ASP A 131 -1.30 1.16 -5.09
N GLU A 132 -1.27 2.48 -4.98
CA GLU A 132 -1.89 3.22 -3.89
C GLU A 132 -3.41 3.01 -3.81
N GLY A 133 -4.06 2.95 -4.98
CA GLY A 133 -5.50 2.73 -5.05
C GLY A 133 -5.92 1.39 -4.45
N ALA A 134 -5.23 0.32 -4.80
CA ALA A 134 -5.51 -1.01 -4.26
C ALA A 134 -5.18 -1.10 -2.76
N CYS A 135 -4.02 -0.56 -2.33
CA CYS A 135 -3.62 -0.54 -0.93
C CYS A 135 -4.64 0.20 -0.05
N THR A 136 -5.22 1.30 -0.54
CA THR A 136 -6.28 2.03 0.17
C THR A 136 -7.57 1.22 0.31
N THR A 137 -7.86 0.27 -0.58
CA THR A 137 -9.11 -0.54 -0.49
C THR A 137 -9.15 -1.46 0.72
N VAL A 138 -8.03 -1.77 1.34
CA VAL A 138 -7.94 -2.65 2.52
C VAL A 138 -7.92 -1.89 3.84
N GLU A 139 -7.90 -0.56 3.82
CA GLU A 139 -7.95 0.28 5.01
C GLU A 139 -9.34 0.24 5.69
N HIS A 140 -9.40 0.70 6.93
CA HIS A 140 -10.64 0.82 7.70
C HIS A 140 -11.70 1.66 6.94
N PRO A 141 -13.00 1.34 7.05
CA PRO A 141 -14.07 2.05 6.34
C PRO A 141 -14.06 3.57 6.53
N VAL A 142 -13.66 4.07 7.71
CA VAL A 142 -13.57 5.51 8.01
C VAL A 142 -12.54 6.21 7.11
N GLU A 143 -11.38 5.58 6.89
CA GLU A 143 -10.34 6.14 6.02
C GLU A 143 -10.79 6.09 4.55
N ARG A 144 -11.39 4.99 4.11
CA ARG A 144 -11.97 4.87 2.77
C ARG A 144 -13.06 5.91 2.50
N ALA A 145 -13.92 6.16 3.50
CA ALA A 145 -14.94 7.23 3.41
C ALA A 145 -14.32 8.61 3.32
N ARG A 146 -13.19 8.83 3.99
CA ARG A 146 -12.42 10.07 3.87
C ARG A 146 -11.85 10.25 2.46
N GLN A 147 -11.25 9.21 1.87
CA GLN A 147 -10.78 9.25 0.48
C GLN A 147 -11.91 9.58 -0.49
N HIS A 148 -13.08 9.01 -0.28
CA HIS A 148 -14.25 9.32 -1.11
C HIS A 148 -14.69 10.79 -0.98
N ARG A 149 -14.71 11.37 0.24
CA ARG A 149 -15.04 12.80 0.41
C ARG A 149 -14.04 13.71 -0.30
N MET A 150 -12.74 13.42 -0.16
CA MET A 150 -11.69 14.17 -0.87
C MET A 150 -11.82 14.02 -2.38
N LEU A 151 -12.18 12.84 -2.89
CA LEU A 151 -12.45 12.65 -4.32
C LEU A 151 -13.50 13.63 -4.83
N ILE A 152 -14.65 13.71 -4.15
CA ILE A 152 -15.74 14.62 -4.57
C ILE A 152 -15.26 16.08 -4.55
N GLU A 153 -14.55 16.50 -3.51
CA GLU A 153 -13.93 17.81 -3.44
C GLU A 153 -13.00 18.07 -4.63
N PHE A 154 -12.09 17.15 -4.95
CA PHE A 154 -11.13 17.36 -6.04
C PHE A 154 -11.80 17.37 -7.42
N LEU A 155 -12.81 16.56 -7.65
CA LEU A 155 -13.56 16.57 -8.89
C LEU A 155 -14.38 17.86 -9.08
N THR A 156 -14.93 18.41 -8.00
CA THR A 156 -15.75 19.65 -8.07
C THR A 156 -14.91 20.93 -8.09
N THR A 157 -13.67 20.88 -7.60
CA THR A 157 -12.75 22.03 -7.59
C THR A 157 -11.74 22.04 -8.74
N GLY A 158 -11.88 21.13 -9.70
CA GLY A 158 -10.99 21.04 -10.87
C GLY A 158 -9.59 20.51 -10.57
N ARG A 159 -9.38 19.89 -9.39
CA ARG A 159 -8.11 19.24 -9.01
C ARG A 159 -8.04 17.77 -9.44
N GLY A 160 -9.09 17.25 -10.08
CA GLY A 160 -9.09 15.89 -10.61
C GLY A 160 -8.05 15.72 -11.73
N ILE A 161 -7.42 14.54 -11.77
CA ILE A 161 -6.43 14.16 -12.77
C ILE A 161 -7.14 13.41 -13.91
N ALA A 162 -6.94 13.85 -15.15
CA ALA A 162 -7.48 13.13 -16.30
C ALA A 162 -6.86 11.72 -16.38
N PHE A 163 -7.68 10.69 -16.65
CA PHE A 163 -7.19 9.30 -16.67
C PHE A 163 -6.04 9.05 -17.66
N PRO A 164 -6.03 9.61 -18.90
CA PRO A 164 -4.85 9.45 -19.76
C PRO A 164 -3.56 9.94 -19.10
N GLN A 165 -3.60 11.05 -18.36
CA GLN A 165 -2.46 11.54 -17.60
C GLN A 165 -2.15 10.64 -16.40
N MET A 166 -3.17 10.24 -15.62
CA MET A 166 -3.01 9.40 -14.44
C MET A 166 -2.42 8.01 -14.79
N PHE A 167 -2.87 7.39 -15.88
CA PHE A 167 -2.37 6.10 -16.34
C PHE A 167 -0.94 6.17 -16.89
N ALA A 168 -0.54 7.29 -17.48
CA ALA A 168 0.82 7.52 -17.97
C ALA A 168 1.80 7.94 -16.87
N MET A 169 1.33 8.22 -15.66
CA MET A 169 2.12 8.79 -14.57
C MET A 169 3.08 7.74 -13.98
N LYS A 170 4.38 8.01 -14.08
CA LYS A 170 5.44 7.14 -13.52
C LYS A 170 5.90 7.59 -12.14
N GLU A 171 5.79 8.88 -11.85
CA GLU A 171 6.21 9.50 -10.59
C GLU A 171 5.02 10.13 -9.85
N TYR A 172 5.21 10.46 -8.57
CA TYR A 172 4.20 11.17 -7.82
C TYR A 172 4.10 12.64 -8.30
N PRO A 173 2.88 13.16 -8.49
CA PRO A 173 2.70 14.59 -8.72
C PRO A 173 3.02 15.40 -7.45
N ALA A 174 3.28 16.70 -7.59
CA ALA A 174 3.51 17.58 -6.44
C ALA A 174 2.28 17.61 -5.50
N ASP A 175 1.06 17.60 -6.07
CA ASP A 175 -0.19 17.39 -5.32
C ASP A 175 -0.59 15.92 -5.41
N VAL A 176 -0.24 15.13 -4.41
CA VAL A 176 -0.46 13.68 -4.39
C VAL A 176 -1.87 13.26 -4.01
N LEU A 177 -2.63 14.12 -3.30
CA LEU A 177 -3.92 13.74 -2.73
C LEU A 177 -4.99 13.38 -3.77
N PRO A 178 -5.12 14.08 -4.91
CA PRO A 178 -6.01 13.65 -5.99
C PRO A 178 -5.66 12.27 -6.54
N LEU A 179 -4.37 11.94 -6.67
CA LEU A 179 -3.92 10.62 -7.14
C LEU A 179 -4.38 9.50 -6.19
N TYR A 180 -4.23 9.68 -4.88
CA TYR A 180 -4.69 8.71 -3.88
C TYR A 180 -6.20 8.51 -3.92
N SER A 181 -6.96 9.61 -3.90
CA SER A 181 -8.43 9.55 -3.90
C SER A 181 -9.00 8.96 -5.18
N GLN A 182 -8.48 9.36 -6.35
CA GLN A 182 -8.91 8.81 -7.64
C GLN A 182 -8.43 7.38 -7.83
N GLY A 183 -7.19 7.06 -7.45
CA GLY A 183 -6.65 5.70 -7.48
C GLY A 183 -7.49 4.75 -6.65
N TYR A 184 -7.82 5.11 -5.40
CA TYR A 184 -8.72 4.36 -4.54
C TYR A 184 -10.08 4.14 -5.20
N SER A 185 -10.71 5.21 -5.68
CA SER A 185 -12.04 5.13 -6.28
C SER A 185 -12.06 4.26 -7.54
N LEU A 186 -11.03 4.36 -8.39
CA LEU A 186 -10.89 3.53 -9.58
C LEU A 186 -10.61 2.07 -9.22
N ALA A 187 -9.70 1.80 -8.29
CA ALA A 187 -9.42 0.44 -7.83
C ALA A 187 -10.69 -0.21 -7.24
N ARG A 188 -11.43 0.52 -6.39
CA ARG A 188 -12.72 0.08 -5.86
C ARG A 188 -13.71 -0.25 -6.99
N PHE A 189 -13.89 0.66 -7.96
CA PHE A 189 -14.77 0.47 -9.11
C PHE A 189 -14.46 -0.84 -9.88
N LEU A 190 -13.19 -1.10 -10.13
CA LEU A 190 -12.72 -2.29 -10.86
C LEU A 190 -12.88 -3.57 -10.04
N ILE A 191 -12.53 -3.52 -8.75
CA ILE A 191 -12.64 -4.67 -7.83
C ILE A 191 -14.11 -5.06 -7.60
N GLU A 192 -15.01 -4.10 -7.40
CA GLU A 192 -16.44 -4.38 -7.24
C GLU A 192 -17.04 -5.07 -8.47
N ARG A 193 -16.48 -4.86 -9.68
CA ARG A 193 -16.94 -5.47 -10.94
C ARG A 193 -16.28 -6.78 -11.33
N GLY A 194 -15.23 -7.16 -10.66
CA GLY A 194 -14.52 -8.37 -11.09
C GLY A 194 -13.75 -9.11 -10.00
N GLY A 195 -13.77 -8.59 -8.78
CA GLY A 195 -12.97 -9.12 -7.68
C GLY A 195 -11.48 -8.74 -7.76
N ARG A 196 -10.77 -9.03 -6.67
CA ARG A 196 -9.34 -8.72 -6.51
C ARG A 196 -8.45 -9.46 -7.51
N HIS A 197 -8.72 -10.74 -7.77
CA HIS A 197 -7.93 -11.53 -8.72
C HIS A 197 -7.99 -10.97 -10.15
N LYS A 198 -9.18 -10.54 -10.58
CA LYS A 198 -9.34 -9.90 -11.90
C LYS A 198 -8.60 -8.56 -11.98
N TYR A 199 -8.63 -7.79 -10.89
CA TYR A 199 -7.85 -6.56 -10.79
C TYR A 199 -6.34 -6.84 -10.93
N VAL A 200 -5.80 -7.83 -10.23
CA VAL A 200 -4.39 -8.25 -10.34
C VAL A 200 -4.06 -8.67 -11.77
N SER A 201 -4.91 -9.49 -12.41
CA SER A 201 -4.72 -9.92 -13.80
C SER A 201 -4.75 -8.75 -14.79
N PHE A 202 -5.65 -7.79 -14.59
CA PHE A 202 -5.73 -6.56 -15.37
C PHE A 202 -4.43 -5.73 -15.24
N VAL A 203 -3.96 -5.55 -14.01
CA VAL A 203 -2.70 -4.82 -13.76
C VAL A 203 -1.51 -5.55 -14.39
N ALA A 204 -1.45 -6.88 -14.28
CA ALA A 204 -0.40 -7.69 -14.91
C ALA A 204 -0.33 -7.51 -16.43
N ASP A 205 -1.47 -7.59 -17.13
CA ASP A 205 -1.56 -7.41 -18.57
C ASP A 205 -1.20 -5.98 -18.99
N GLY A 206 -1.68 -4.98 -18.24
CA GLY A 206 -1.33 -3.58 -18.47
C GLY A 206 0.16 -3.30 -18.32
N LEU A 207 0.80 -3.92 -17.32
CA LEU A 207 2.24 -3.82 -17.10
C LEU A 207 3.06 -4.52 -18.19
N ALA A 208 2.58 -5.66 -18.69
CA ALA A 208 3.30 -6.46 -19.69
C ALA A 208 3.42 -5.74 -21.03
N THR A 209 2.39 -5.00 -21.43
CA THR A 209 2.30 -4.38 -22.76
C THR A 209 2.34 -2.85 -22.73
N GLU A 210 2.24 -2.23 -21.57
CA GLU A 210 1.99 -0.79 -21.36
C GLU A 210 0.73 -0.29 -22.11
N ASN A 211 -0.11 -1.20 -22.59
CA ASN A 211 -1.36 -0.90 -23.29
C ASN A 211 -2.57 -1.08 -22.38
N TRP A 212 -2.81 -0.08 -21.55
CA TRP A 212 -3.92 -0.06 -20.59
C TRP A 212 -5.29 -0.12 -21.25
N SER A 213 -5.44 0.40 -22.48
CA SER A 213 -6.69 0.31 -23.23
C SER A 213 -7.01 -1.13 -23.62
N ALA A 214 -6.03 -1.88 -24.11
CA ALA A 214 -6.22 -3.30 -24.41
C ALA A 214 -6.52 -4.11 -23.14
N ALA A 215 -5.84 -3.84 -22.05
CA ALA A 215 -6.11 -4.51 -20.76
C ALA A 215 -7.52 -4.21 -20.25
N LEU A 216 -8.01 -2.97 -20.34
CA LEU A 216 -9.38 -2.60 -19.99
C LEU A 216 -10.41 -3.32 -20.88
N ALA A 217 -10.18 -3.38 -22.18
CA ALA A 217 -11.06 -4.09 -23.11
C ALA A 217 -11.13 -5.60 -22.77
N LYS A 218 -9.98 -6.23 -22.55
CA LYS A 218 -9.88 -7.66 -22.21
C LYS A 218 -10.59 -8.01 -20.89
N HIS A 219 -10.34 -7.25 -19.83
CA HIS A 219 -10.80 -7.63 -18.48
C HIS A 219 -12.16 -7.03 -18.11
N TYR A 220 -12.53 -5.88 -18.66
CA TYR A 220 -13.72 -5.14 -18.23
C TYR A 220 -14.67 -4.79 -19.38
N GLY A 221 -14.32 -5.12 -20.64
CA GLY A 221 -15.15 -4.77 -21.80
C GLY A 221 -15.21 -3.26 -22.08
N ILE A 222 -14.24 -2.49 -21.58
CA ILE A 222 -14.17 -1.04 -21.73
C ILE A 222 -13.12 -0.73 -22.80
N SER A 223 -13.50 -0.05 -23.89
CA SER A 223 -12.67 0.10 -25.10
C SER A 223 -11.38 0.90 -24.92
N GLY A 224 -11.21 1.60 -23.79
CA GLY A 224 -9.97 2.33 -23.51
C GLY A 224 -10.05 3.25 -22.31
N VAL A 225 -8.92 3.89 -22.02
CA VAL A 225 -8.75 4.74 -20.83
C VAL A 225 -9.71 5.94 -20.82
N ALA A 226 -9.98 6.55 -21.99
CA ALA A 226 -10.92 7.66 -22.10
C ALA A 226 -12.36 7.21 -21.79
N GLN A 227 -12.81 6.06 -22.34
CA GLN A 227 -14.11 5.50 -22.01
C GLN A 227 -14.18 5.10 -20.53
N MET A 228 -13.10 4.54 -19.98
CA MET A 228 -13.02 4.21 -18.57
C MET A 228 -13.31 5.44 -17.70
N GLN A 229 -12.73 6.59 -18.02
CA GLN A 229 -12.99 7.83 -17.28
C GLN A 229 -14.48 8.22 -17.31
N HIS A 230 -15.16 8.14 -18.46
CA HIS A 230 -16.57 8.46 -18.57
C HIS A 230 -17.43 7.51 -17.72
N VAL A 231 -17.23 6.21 -17.88
CA VAL A 231 -17.99 5.19 -17.14
C VAL A 231 -17.78 5.31 -15.62
N TRP A 232 -16.55 5.59 -15.21
CA TRP A 232 -16.23 5.81 -13.79
C TRP A 232 -16.84 7.12 -13.26
N LEU A 233 -16.77 8.23 -14.00
CA LEU A 233 -17.40 9.50 -13.61
C LEU A 233 -18.91 9.36 -13.45
N ASP A 234 -19.56 8.64 -14.36
CA ASP A 234 -21.00 8.39 -14.26
C ASP A 234 -21.35 7.54 -13.04
N TRP A 235 -20.53 6.53 -12.72
CA TRP A 235 -20.67 5.76 -11.49
C TRP A 235 -20.48 6.62 -10.24
N VAL A 236 -19.49 7.51 -10.21
CA VAL A 236 -19.28 8.45 -9.10
C VAL A 236 -20.47 9.40 -8.95
N LYS A 237 -20.98 9.99 -10.04
CA LYS A 237 -22.17 10.87 -10.03
C LYS A 237 -23.42 10.16 -9.49
N GLN A 238 -23.55 8.85 -9.70
CA GLN A 238 -24.64 8.02 -9.18
C GLN A 238 -24.47 7.63 -7.70
N GLY A 239 -23.43 8.12 -7.02
CA GLY A 239 -23.14 7.81 -5.62
C GLY A 239 -22.41 6.47 -5.41
N CYS A 240 -21.71 5.99 -6.42
CA CYS A 240 -20.92 4.76 -6.37
C CYS A 240 -21.76 3.52 -6.03
N PRO A 241 -22.83 3.22 -6.76
CA PRO A 241 -23.71 2.08 -6.47
C PRO A 241 -22.94 0.76 -6.57
N ALA A 242 -23.28 -0.19 -5.69
CA ALA A 242 -22.79 -1.56 -5.80
C ALA A 242 -23.24 -2.18 -7.15
N PRO A 243 -22.42 -3.03 -7.78
CA PRO A 243 -22.81 -3.71 -8.99
C PRO A 243 -24.02 -4.62 -8.73
N PRO A 244 -24.88 -4.85 -9.74
CA PRO A 244 -25.95 -5.82 -9.63
C PRO A 244 -25.42 -7.21 -9.21
N ALA A 245 -26.16 -7.92 -8.37
CA ALA A 245 -25.76 -9.23 -7.82
C ALA A 245 -25.37 -10.25 -8.91
N SER A 246 -25.96 -10.15 -10.12
CA SER A 246 -25.62 -10.98 -11.28
C SER A 246 -24.19 -10.82 -11.79
N LEU A 247 -23.56 -9.66 -11.61
CA LEU A 247 -22.16 -9.40 -11.97
C LEU A 247 -21.19 -9.81 -10.85
N ALA A 248 -21.63 -9.76 -9.60
CA ALA A 248 -20.81 -10.19 -8.45
C ALA A 248 -20.66 -11.72 -8.40
N ALA A 249 -21.63 -12.47 -8.89
CA ALA A 249 -21.61 -13.95 -8.91
C ALA A 249 -20.72 -14.54 -10.01
N ALA A 250 -20.27 -13.76 -10.97
CA ALA A 250 -19.41 -14.20 -12.09
C ALA A 250 -17.91 -14.13 -11.79
N ALA A 251 -17.48 -14.08 -10.52
CA ALA A 251 -16.09 -14.24 -10.18
C ALA A 251 -15.62 -15.66 -10.59
N PRO A 252 -14.59 -15.80 -11.44
CA PRO A 252 -14.11 -17.12 -11.83
C PRO A 252 -13.62 -17.88 -10.58
N PRO A 253 -13.73 -19.23 -10.57
CA PRO A 253 -13.12 -20.03 -9.51
C PRO A 253 -11.64 -19.71 -9.43
N ALA A 254 -11.10 -19.75 -8.21
CA ALA A 254 -9.68 -19.51 -7.96
C ALA A 254 -8.84 -20.31 -8.97
N PRO A 255 -7.86 -19.70 -9.64
CA PRO A 255 -6.99 -20.42 -10.55
C PRO A 255 -6.31 -21.56 -9.81
N ALA A 256 -6.30 -22.74 -10.45
CA ALA A 256 -5.58 -23.90 -9.97
C ALA A 256 -4.16 -23.48 -9.59
N SER A 257 -3.69 -23.98 -8.45
CA SER A 257 -2.41 -23.73 -7.80
C SER A 257 -1.30 -23.26 -8.74
N TRP A 258 -0.83 -22.03 -8.52
CA TRP A 258 0.34 -21.49 -9.19
C TRP A 258 1.55 -22.37 -8.86
N THR A 259 2.01 -23.16 -9.82
CA THR A 259 3.21 -24.00 -9.73
C THR A 259 4.47 -23.27 -10.17
N GLY A 260 4.44 -21.95 -10.26
CA GLY A 260 5.64 -21.16 -10.42
C GLY A 260 6.53 -21.38 -9.21
N THR A 261 7.68 -22.02 -9.42
CA THR A 261 8.75 -22.09 -8.42
C THR A 261 9.09 -20.69 -8.00
N ALA A 262 8.57 -20.28 -6.83
CA ALA A 262 9.04 -19.11 -6.14
C ALA A 262 10.52 -19.37 -5.84
N ARG A 263 11.42 -18.88 -6.69
CA ARG A 263 12.82 -18.76 -6.30
C ARG A 263 12.80 -17.88 -5.08
N GLY A 264 13.18 -18.46 -3.93
CA GLY A 264 13.32 -17.71 -2.70
C GLY A 264 14.13 -16.47 -2.99
N GLN A 265 13.72 -15.34 -2.42
CA GLN A 265 14.50 -14.10 -2.46
C GLN A 265 15.87 -14.45 -1.87
N SER A 266 16.87 -14.71 -2.72
CA SER A 266 18.19 -15.13 -2.28
C SER A 266 19.02 -13.90 -1.95
N PRO A 267 19.47 -13.73 -0.69
CA PRO A 267 20.41 -12.66 -0.35
C PRO A 267 21.81 -12.89 -0.92
N ASP A 268 22.11 -14.10 -1.39
CA ASP A 268 23.46 -14.49 -1.78
C ASP A 268 23.87 -13.98 -3.17
N ALA A 269 22.94 -13.54 -4.00
CA ALA A 269 23.24 -12.92 -5.29
C ALA A 269 23.93 -11.54 -5.17
N VAL A 270 23.88 -10.92 -4.00
CA VAL A 270 24.49 -9.57 -3.77
C VAL A 270 25.91 -9.67 -3.23
N ALA A 271 26.31 -10.80 -2.66
CA ALA A 271 27.61 -10.97 -2.02
C ALA A 271 28.77 -11.22 -3.01
N SER A 272 28.49 -11.48 -4.29
CA SER A 272 29.50 -11.88 -5.29
C SER A 272 29.71 -10.86 -6.43
N ALA A 273 29.06 -9.70 -6.39
CA ALA A 273 29.28 -8.66 -7.38
C ALA A 273 30.36 -7.66 -6.91
N PRO A 274 31.32 -7.29 -7.76
CA PRO A 274 32.24 -6.21 -7.44
C PRO A 274 31.45 -4.90 -7.23
N PRO A 275 31.95 -3.94 -6.44
CA PRO A 275 31.24 -2.70 -6.18
C PRO A 275 30.93 -2.01 -7.52
N PRO A 276 29.67 -1.68 -7.81
CA PRO A 276 29.32 -0.99 -9.04
C PRO A 276 29.92 0.42 -9.01
N GLY A 277 30.56 0.81 -10.09
CA GLY A 277 30.77 2.21 -10.41
C GLY A 277 29.42 2.95 -10.42
N PRO A 278 29.39 4.30 -10.43
CA PRO A 278 28.16 5.07 -10.25
C PRO A 278 27.17 4.78 -11.39
N VAL A 279 26.34 3.80 -11.20
CA VAL A 279 25.18 3.51 -12.04
C VAL A 279 24.04 4.31 -11.47
N ALA A 280 23.32 5.04 -12.32
CA ALA A 280 22.11 5.74 -11.93
C ALA A 280 21.20 4.80 -11.13
N SER A 281 21.13 5.02 -9.83
CA SER A 281 20.33 4.25 -8.91
C SER A 281 18.87 4.34 -9.35
N THR A 282 18.30 3.24 -9.81
CA THR A 282 16.85 3.06 -9.77
C THR A 282 16.50 2.92 -8.30
N VAL A 283 16.38 4.06 -7.62
CA VAL A 283 16.00 4.15 -6.21
C VAL A 283 14.69 3.38 -6.05
N GLY A 284 14.70 2.43 -5.16
CA GLY A 284 13.50 1.68 -4.77
C GLY A 284 12.36 2.66 -4.48
N ARG A 285 11.20 2.39 -5.07
CA ARG A 285 10.04 3.25 -4.89
C ARG A 285 9.59 3.18 -3.44
N THR A 286 9.48 4.34 -2.81
CA THR A 286 8.92 4.49 -1.48
C THR A 286 7.44 4.79 -1.63
N SER A 287 6.58 3.95 -1.07
CA SER A 287 5.19 4.32 -0.82
C SER A 287 5.15 5.28 0.35
N ILE A 288 4.46 6.41 0.22
CA ILE A 288 4.32 7.40 1.30
C ILE A 288 2.85 7.59 1.57
N TYR A 289 2.35 6.97 2.64
CA TYR A 289 1.03 7.21 3.17
C TYR A 289 1.11 8.40 4.14
N LEU A 290 0.89 9.62 3.65
CA LEU A 290 0.86 10.84 4.46
C LEU A 290 -0.58 11.35 4.58
N GLN A 291 -1.13 11.31 5.79
CA GLN A 291 -2.37 12.04 6.08
C GLN A 291 -2.03 13.46 6.53
N PRO A 292 -2.64 14.50 5.92
CA PRO A 292 -2.44 15.87 6.36
C PRO A 292 -2.90 16.02 7.82
N ARG A 293 -2.08 16.72 8.62
CA ARG A 293 -2.43 17.11 10.00
C ARG A 293 -3.74 17.89 9.96
N ARG A 294 -4.69 17.56 10.83
CA ARG A 294 -5.80 18.47 11.15
C ARG A 294 -5.18 19.74 11.70
N PRO A 295 -5.56 20.94 11.22
CA PRO A 295 -5.27 22.16 11.97
C PRO A 295 -5.93 22.02 13.35
N ALA A 296 -5.19 22.41 14.39
CA ALA A 296 -5.75 22.52 15.72
C ALA A 296 -6.95 23.48 15.69
N PRO A 297 -8.03 23.24 16.45
CA PRO A 297 -9.07 24.24 16.59
C PRO A 297 -8.43 25.52 17.11
N ALA A 298 -8.74 26.63 16.49
CA ALA A 298 -8.33 27.95 16.95
C ALA A 298 -8.85 28.20 18.36
N PRO A 299 -8.09 28.99 19.19
CA PRO A 299 -8.44 29.25 20.57
C PRO A 299 -9.78 29.96 20.73
#